data_784ace9fe40722a50cabddd79a1e5286
#
_entry.id   784ace9fe40722a50cabddd79a1e5286
#
_cell.length_a   1.000
_cell.length_b   1.000
_cell.length_c   1.000
_cell.angle_alpha   90.00
_cell.angle_beta   90.00
_cell.angle_gamma   90.00
#
_symmetry.space_group_name_H-M   'P 1'
#
loop_
_entity.id
_entity.type
_entity.pdbx_description
1 polymer ?
#
loop_
_entity_poly.entity_id
_entity_poly.type
_entity_poly.pdbx_seq_one_letter_code
_entity_poly.pdbx_strand_id
1 'polypeptide(L)'
;MSLTAIILAAGKSTRMKSNRPKALHEICGRPMLEYVLRACYGAGCDRILMVVGHGKDEIIAHFVSDKRIHWIEQTEQLGTGHAARMCEAELKKHKGDVFILAGDGPLIRSEVLKTLHQAHQDGRAAASMATAVLDDPTGYGRVVRDEKGEFVEIIEQIDATPAQREIREVFPSYYCVRTEDLLLGLSKLKNDNKKGEYYLTDVYGHLRKAGKKVVAVQAVSEDDVIGVNNRQQLAEVDAILQARIQKQLRESGVTIVSGFNSYIESDVSIGQDTIVHPFSFIGRGSSIGAECAIGPFAVVPRDTIVPEGSSVVGNVESVGSC
;
A
#
# COMPACT_ATOMS: atom_id res chain seq x y z
N MET A 1 4.70 10.00 20.62
CA MET A 1 3.38 9.34 20.70
C MET A 1 3.48 8.04 19.95
N SER A 2 2.82 6.96 20.41
CA SER A 2 2.79 5.68 19.68
C SER A 2 1.97 5.82 18.40
N LEU A 3 2.43 5.25 17.31
CA LEU A 3 1.77 5.29 16.00
C LEU A 3 1.41 3.87 15.59
N THR A 4 0.10 3.60 15.48
CA THR A 4 -0.43 2.30 15.10
C THR A 4 -0.96 2.35 13.66
N ALA A 5 -0.85 1.26 12.90
CA ALA A 5 -1.58 1.13 11.65
C ALA A 5 -2.62 0.01 11.71
N ILE A 6 -3.80 0.27 11.17
CA ILE A 6 -4.80 -0.75 10.84
C ILE A 6 -4.67 -1.04 9.35
N ILE A 7 -4.46 -2.30 8.99
CA ILE A 7 -4.40 -2.73 7.59
C ILE A 7 -5.59 -3.64 7.31
N LEU A 8 -6.43 -3.24 6.34
CA LEU A 8 -7.64 -3.96 5.95
C LEU A 8 -7.33 -4.99 4.87
N ALA A 9 -7.27 -6.27 5.22
CA ALA A 9 -6.93 -7.39 4.34
C ALA A 9 -7.95 -8.54 4.36
N ALA A 10 -9.21 -8.29 4.77
CA ALA A 10 -10.23 -9.34 5.00
C ALA A 10 -11.08 -9.70 3.77
N GLY A 11 -10.94 -8.98 2.65
CA GLY A 11 -11.84 -9.10 1.48
C GLY A 11 -11.72 -10.41 0.71
N LYS A 12 -12.82 -10.92 0.15
CA LYS A 12 -12.89 -12.16 -0.66
C LYS A 12 -12.19 -12.08 -2.02
N SER A 13 -12.02 -10.89 -2.57
CA SER A 13 -11.22 -10.63 -3.79
C SER A 13 -11.59 -11.48 -5.01
N THR A 14 -12.88 -11.72 -5.26
CA THR A 14 -13.38 -12.59 -6.34
C THR A 14 -12.92 -12.20 -7.74
N ARG A 15 -12.64 -10.89 -7.96
CA ARG A 15 -12.12 -10.34 -9.23
C ARG A 15 -10.72 -10.81 -9.58
N MET A 16 -9.95 -11.32 -8.62
CA MET A 16 -8.61 -11.90 -8.85
C MET A 16 -8.67 -13.26 -9.53
N LYS A 17 -9.82 -13.96 -9.48
CA LYS A 17 -10.01 -15.32 -10.03
C LYS A 17 -8.87 -16.25 -9.57
N SER A 18 -8.61 -16.31 -8.28
CA SER A 18 -7.50 -17.03 -7.67
C SER A 18 -7.91 -17.66 -6.36
N ASN A 19 -7.38 -18.83 -6.05
CA ASN A 19 -7.49 -19.46 -4.72
C ASN A 19 -6.52 -18.83 -3.72
N ARG A 20 -5.41 -18.25 -4.21
CA ARG A 20 -4.44 -17.55 -3.36
C ARG A 20 -5.05 -16.24 -2.84
N PRO A 21 -4.95 -15.92 -1.54
CA PRO A 21 -5.40 -14.65 -0.98
C PRO A 21 -4.80 -13.46 -1.73
N LYS A 22 -5.62 -12.45 -2.04
CA LYS A 22 -5.18 -11.26 -2.82
C LYS A 22 -3.90 -10.64 -2.25
N ALA A 23 -3.86 -10.48 -0.94
CA ALA A 23 -2.75 -9.86 -0.22
C ALA A 23 -1.39 -10.57 -0.43
N LEU A 24 -1.41 -11.86 -0.80
CA LEU A 24 -0.21 -12.68 -1.01
C LEU A 24 0.24 -12.77 -2.48
N HIS A 25 -0.48 -12.16 -3.44
CA HIS A 25 0.03 -12.08 -4.81
C HIS A 25 1.30 -11.25 -4.85
N GLU A 26 2.31 -11.81 -5.50
CA GLU A 26 3.61 -11.17 -5.60
C GLU A 26 3.63 -10.09 -6.68
N ILE A 27 4.38 -9.04 -6.41
CA ILE A 27 4.75 -7.94 -7.30
C ILE A 27 6.24 -7.73 -7.12
N CYS A 28 7.02 -7.80 -8.18
CA CYS A 28 8.49 -7.75 -8.10
C CYS A 28 9.06 -8.69 -7.02
N GLY A 29 8.55 -9.95 -6.95
CA GLY A 29 9.03 -10.99 -6.06
C GLY A 29 8.62 -10.85 -4.58
N ARG A 30 7.67 -9.95 -4.25
CA ARG A 30 7.22 -9.66 -2.89
C ARG A 30 5.70 -9.66 -2.80
N PRO A 31 5.07 -10.28 -1.78
CA PRO A 31 3.64 -10.14 -1.53
C PRO A 31 3.21 -8.67 -1.46
N MET A 32 2.10 -8.32 -2.13
CA MET A 32 1.65 -6.93 -2.15
C MET A 32 1.41 -6.34 -0.75
N LEU A 33 0.94 -7.15 0.20
CA LEU A 33 0.73 -6.72 1.58
C LEU A 33 2.03 -6.29 2.28
N GLU A 34 3.17 -6.88 1.90
CA GLU A 34 4.46 -6.55 2.49
C GLU A 34 4.91 -5.12 2.12
N TYR A 35 4.52 -4.60 0.94
CA TYR A 35 4.78 -3.19 0.59
C TYR A 35 4.04 -2.24 1.52
N VAL A 36 2.79 -2.55 1.85
CA VAL A 36 1.99 -1.75 2.79
C VAL A 36 2.59 -1.80 4.19
N LEU A 37 3.00 -2.98 4.65
CA LEU A 37 3.70 -3.13 5.94
C LEU A 37 4.99 -2.30 5.99
N ARG A 38 5.82 -2.37 4.94
CA ARG A 38 7.07 -1.60 4.85
C ARG A 38 6.81 -0.09 4.87
N ALA A 39 5.78 0.38 4.19
CA ALA A 39 5.40 1.79 4.23
C ALA A 39 5.01 2.23 5.65
N CYS A 40 4.23 1.42 6.37
CA CYS A 40 3.86 1.67 7.76
C CYS A 40 5.11 1.73 8.67
N TYR A 41 6.00 0.75 8.57
CA TYR A 41 7.22 0.70 9.38
C TYR A 41 8.15 1.87 9.07
N GLY A 42 8.33 2.19 7.79
CA GLY A 42 9.11 3.34 7.36
C GLY A 42 8.52 4.68 7.81
N ALA A 43 7.21 4.74 8.05
CA ALA A 43 6.54 5.91 8.64
C ALA A 43 6.62 5.97 10.17
N GLY A 44 7.19 4.94 10.83
CA GLY A 44 7.36 4.90 12.27
C GLY A 44 6.26 4.17 13.04
N CYS A 45 5.41 3.38 12.37
CA CYS A 45 4.46 2.51 13.07
C CYS A 45 5.21 1.40 13.79
N ASP A 46 4.98 1.28 15.08
CA ASP A 46 5.54 0.25 15.95
C ASP A 46 4.58 -0.92 16.17
N ARG A 47 3.31 -0.76 15.78
CA ARG A 47 2.25 -1.73 15.95
C ARG A 47 1.32 -1.75 14.74
N ILE A 48 0.96 -2.96 14.30
CA ILE A 48 0.02 -3.20 13.19
C ILE A 48 -1.18 -3.99 13.69
N LEU A 49 -2.38 -3.48 13.48
CA LEU A 49 -3.63 -4.23 13.64
C LEU A 49 -4.03 -4.75 12.25
N MET A 50 -3.73 -6.01 11.97
CA MET A 50 -4.00 -6.64 10.68
C MET A 50 -5.38 -7.26 10.68
N VAL A 51 -6.33 -6.66 9.96
CA VAL A 51 -7.68 -7.21 9.82
C VAL A 51 -7.71 -8.22 8.70
N VAL A 52 -7.90 -9.48 9.04
CA VAL A 52 -7.95 -10.62 8.13
C VAL A 52 -9.33 -11.28 8.12
N GLY A 53 -9.63 -12.02 7.07
CA GLY A 53 -10.91 -12.73 6.91
C GLY A 53 -10.75 -13.89 5.93
N HIS A 54 -11.10 -13.70 4.66
CA HIS A 54 -10.92 -14.74 3.66
C HIS A 54 -9.43 -15.06 3.44
N GLY A 55 -9.05 -16.34 3.53
CA GLY A 55 -7.66 -16.78 3.39
C GLY A 55 -6.76 -16.40 4.56
N LYS A 56 -7.33 -16.13 5.75
CA LYS A 56 -6.60 -15.68 6.94
C LYS A 56 -5.43 -16.57 7.31
N ASP A 57 -5.60 -17.90 7.24
CA ASP A 57 -4.58 -18.85 7.71
C ASP A 57 -3.30 -18.78 6.89
N GLU A 58 -3.41 -18.61 5.56
CA GLU A 58 -2.28 -18.41 4.67
C GLU A 58 -1.57 -17.07 4.91
N ILE A 59 -2.35 -15.99 5.13
CA ILE A 59 -1.80 -14.67 5.43
C ILE A 59 -1.07 -14.69 6.76
N ILE A 60 -1.68 -15.26 7.81
CA ILE A 60 -1.06 -15.40 9.14
C ILE A 60 0.22 -16.22 9.05
N ALA A 61 0.19 -17.39 8.39
CA ALA A 61 1.36 -18.24 8.24
C ALA A 61 2.53 -17.52 7.55
N HIS A 62 2.23 -16.69 6.54
CA HIS A 62 3.26 -15.94 5.80
C HIS A 62 3.97 -14.88 6.66
N PHE A 63 3.25 -14.20 7.55
CA PHE A 63 3.77 -13.08 8.34
C PHE A 63 3.93 -13.40 9.84
N VAL A 64 3.84 -14.67 10.25
CA VAL A 64 3.85 -15.10 11.66
C VAL A 64 5.11 -14.69 12.43
N SER A 65 6.22 -14.49 11.73
CA SER A 65 7.49 -14.07 12.32
C SER A 65 7.52 -12.59 12.74
N ASP A 66 6.68 -11.75 12.15
CA ASP A 66 6.63 -10.32 12.51
C ASP A 66 5.77 -10.10 13.76
N LYS A 67 6.42 -9.93 14.91
CA LYS A 67 5.78 -9.77 16.22
C LYS A 67 5.07 -8.42 16.41
N ARG A 68 5.23 -7.48 15.49
CA ARG A 68 4.52 -6.18 15.51
C ARG A 68 3.08 -6.31 15.01
N ILE A 69 2.73 -7.43 14.35
CA ILE A 69 1.41 -7.68 13.80
C ILE A 69 0.50 -8.33 14.86
N HIS A 70 -0.60 -7.65 15.13
CA HIS A 70 -1.72 -8.16 15.95
C HIS A 70 -2.87 -8.52 15.01
N TRP A 71 -3.24 -9.79 15.00
CA TRP A 71 -4.26 -10.34 14.11
C TRP A 71 -5.66 -10.05 14.62
N ILE A 72 -6.50 -9.47 13.78
CA ILE A 72 -7.90 -9.16 14.06
C ILE A 72 -8.75 -9.88 13.01
N GLU A 73 -9.68 -10.70 13.44
CA GLU A 73 -10.54 -11.43 12.52
C GLU A 73 -11.82 -10.65 12.21
N GLN A 74 -12.11 -10.45 10.92
CA GLN A 74 -13.42 -10.01 10.43
C GLN A 74 -14.16 -11.23 9.86
N THR A 75 -15.10 -11.77 10.62
CA THR A 75 -15.87 -12.97 10.21
C THR A 75 -16.91 -12.66 9.15
N GLU A 76 -17.53 -11.49 9.21
CA GLU A 76 -18.54 -11.02 8.26
C GLU A 76 -18.03 -9.79 7.51
N GLN A 77 -18.02 -9.81 6.18
CA GLN A 77 -17.54 -8.71 5.35
C GLN A 77 -18.65 -7.66 5.15
N LEU A 78 -18.94 -6.87 6.19
CA LEU A 78 -19.96 -5.83 6.18
C LEU A 78 -19.40 -4.43 5.83
N GLY A 79 -18.27 -4.36 5.15
CA GLY A 79 -17.63 -3.14 4.69
C GLY A 79 -16.39 -2.74 5.49
N THR A 80 -15.72 -1.67 5.02
CA THR A 80 -14.44 -1.17 5.57
C THR A 80 -14.58 -0.58 6.98
N GLY A 81 -15.69 0.08 7.27
CA GLY A 81 -15.99 0.58 8.60
C GLY A 81 -16.23 -0.54 9.61
N HIS A 82 -16.88 -1.65 9.19
CA HIS A 82 -17.02 -2.83 10.04
C HIS A 82 -15.65 -3.46 10.32
N ALA A 83 -14.78 -3.57 9.32
CA ALA A 83 -13.42 -4.08 9.50
C ALA A 83 -12.65 -3.25 10.54
N ALA A 84 -12.70 -1.93 10.47
CA ALA A 84 -12.07 -1.06 11.45
C ALA A 84 -12.69 -1.20 12.87
N ARG A 85 -14.02 -1.43 12.97
CA ARG A 85 -14.68 -1.71 14.26
C ARG A 85 -14.16 -2.96 14.94
N MET A 86 -13.72 -3.99 14.21
CA MET A 86 -13.13 -5.19 14.81
C MET A 86 -11.88 -4.86 15.64
N CYS A 87 -11.23 -3.73 15.37
CA CYS A 87 -10.07 -3.26 16.12
C CYS A 87 -10.44 -2.52 17.42
N GLU A 88 -11.71 -2.29 17.73
CA GLU A 88 -12.15 -1.40 18.83
C GLU A 88 -11.56 -1.77 20.19
N ALA A 89 -11.50 -3.06 20.53
CA ALA A 89 -10.96 -3.55 21.79
C ALA A 89 -9.45 -3.22 21.93
N GLU A 90 -8.71 -3.28 20.83
CA GLU A 90 -7.28 -2.94 20.80
C GLU A 90 -7.06 -1.42 20.76
N LEU A 91 -7.91 -0.69 20.05
CA LEU A 91 -7.87 0.76 20.00
C LEU A 91 -8.14 1.40 21.37
N LYS A 92 -9.05 0.86 22.18
CA LYS A 92 -9.31 1.35 23.56
C LYS A 92 -8.09 1.28 24.48
N LYS A 93 -7.10 0.45 24.15
CA LYS A 93 -5.83 0.31 24.89
C LYS A 93 -4.75 1.27 24.36
N HIS A 94 -4.99 1.93 23.21
CA HIS A 94 -4.03 2.77 22.51
C HIS A 94 -4.32 4.25 22.75
N LYS A 95 -3.24 5.05 22.85
CA LYS A 95 -3.32 6.51 22.89
C LYS A 95 -2.33 7.07 21.86
N GLY A 96 -2.84 7.72 20.85
CA GLY A 96 -2.01 8.26 19.76
C GLY A 96 -2.78 8.35 18.45
N ASP A 97 -2.02 8.38 17.38
CA ASP A 97 -2.59 8.46 16.04
C ASP A 97 -2.61 7.07 15.37
N VAL A 98 -3.59 6.86 14.52
CA VAL A 98 -3.81 5.59 13.84
C VAL A 98 -3.88 5.84 12.34
N PHE A 99 -3.00 5.19 11.58
CA PHE A 99 -3.21 5.03 10.15
C PHE A 99 -4.23 3.93 9.88
N ILE A 100 -5.07 4.09 8.87
CA ILE A 100 -5.89 3.01 8.35
C ILE A 100 -5.65 2.93 6.85
N LEU A 101 -5.28 1.75 6.38
CA LEU A 101 -4.83 1.51 5.02
C LEU A 101 -5.48 0.26 4.45
N ALA A 102 -5.71 0.26 3.13
CA ALA A 102 -6.11 -0.95 2.42
C ALA A 102 -4.88 -1.84 2.18
N GLY A 103 -5.00 -3.15 2.38
CA GLY A 103 -3.92 -4.11 2.15
C GLY A 103 -3.61 -4.39 0.68
N ASP A 104 -4.31 -3.75 -0.24
CA ASP A 104 -4.21 -3.91 -1.69
C ASP A 104 -3.63 -2.68 -2.43
N GLY A 105 -3.08 -1.71 -1.67
CA GLY A 105 -2.42 -0.53 -2.21
C GLY A 105 -0.89 -0.61 -2.11
N PRO A 106 -0.19 -1.46 -2.87
CA PRO A 106 1.24 -1.70 -2.70
C PRO A 106 2.15 -0.55 -3.14
N LEU A 107 1.61 0.46 -3.82
CA LEU A 107 2.38 1.63 -4.27
C LEU A 107 2.53 2.71 -3.20
N ILE A 108 1.87 2.54 -2.04
CA ILE A 108 2.01 3.47 -0.92
C ILE A 108 3.46 3.60 -0.47
N ARG A 109 3.89 4.83 -0.18
CA ARG A 109 5.25 5.14 0.28
C ARG A 109 5.26 5.68 1.69
N SER A 110 6.31 5.36 2.45
CA SER A 110 6.50 5.86 3.81
C SER A 110 6.53 7.39 3.89
N GLU A 111 7.06 8.06 2.86
CA GLU A 111 7.14 9.52 2.77
C GLU A 111 5.74 10.16 2.71
N VAL A 112 4.80 9.54 1.98
CA VAL A 112 3.40 9.99 1.93
C VAL A 112 2.75 9.89 3.31
N LEU A 113 2.96 8.78 4.01
CA LEU A 113 2.44 8.59 5.37
C LEU A 113 3.07 9.58 6.37
N LYS A 114 4.38 9.85 6.26
CA LYS A 114 5.06 10.87 7.09
C LYS A 114 4.48 12.25 6.83
N THR A 115 4.29 12.62 5.56
CA THR A 115 3.69 13.92 5.18
C THR A 115 2.27 14.04 5.73
N LEU A 116 1.47 12.98 5.60
CA LEU A 116 0.11 12.93 6.15
C LEU A 116 0.11 13.10 7.68
N HIS A 117 0.99 12.37 8.38
CA HIS A 117 1.08 12.43 9.84
C HIS A 117 1.56 13.80 10.32
N GLN A 118 2.56 14.39 9.64
CA GLN A 118 3.02 15.74 9.96
C GLN A 118 1.90 16.77 9.81
N ALA A 119 1.16 16.74 8.68
CA ALA A 119 0.03 17.64 8.48
C ALA A 119 -1.10 17.41 9.51
N HIS A 120 -1.31 16.16 9.94
CA HIS A 120 -2.25 15.81 11.00
C HIS A 120 -1.87 16.46 12.33
N GLN A 121 -0.60 16.38 12.71
CA GLN A 121 -0.08 16.94 13.95
C GLN A 121 -0.06 18.47 13.93
N ASP A 122 0.48 19.08 12.88
CA ASP A 122 0.57 20.55 12.71
C ASP A 122 -0.83 21.18 12.68
N GLY A 123 -1.77 20.50 12.02
CA GLY A 123 -3.16 20.88 11.98
C GLY A 123 -3.89 20.69 13.30
N ARG A 124 -3.35 19.94 14.25
CA ARG A 124 -4.05 19.46 15.46
C ARG A 124 -5.39 18.81 15.07
N ALA A 125 -5.38 18.06 13.98
CA ALA A 125 -6.58 17.48 13.40
C ALA A 125 -7.11 16.32 14.25
N ALA A 126 -8.42 16.10 14.21
CA ALA A 126 -9.05 14.88 14.72
C ALA A 126 -8.88 13.73 13.72
N ALA A 127 -8.94 14.07 12.43
CA ALA A 127 -8.70 13.15 11.34
C ALA A 127 -8.05 13.88 10.16
N SER A 128 -7.21 13.17 9.42
CA SER A 128 -6.60 13.66 8.19
C SER A 128 -6.63 12.56 7.13
N MET A 129 -6.63 12.96 5.87
CA MET A 129 -6.56 12.08 4.72
C MET A 129 -5.53 12.55 3.73
N ALA A 130 -4.84 11.64 3.07
CA ALA A 130 -4.06 11.97 1.89
C ALA A 130 -4.94 11.79 0.64
N THR A 131 -4.87 12.76 -0.27
CA THR A 131 -5.65 12.79 -1.52
C THR A 131 -4.73 12.87 -2.72
N ALA A 132 -5.28 12.55 -3.90
CA ALA A 132 -4.64 12.70 -5.20
C ALA A 132 -5.58 13.39 -6.16
N VAL A 133 -5.04 14.01 -7.21
CA VAL A 133 -5.82 14.49 -8.36
C VAL A 133 -5.51 13.61 -9.56
N LEU A 134 -6.55 13.05 -10.17
CA LEU A 134 -6.45 12.12 -11.29
C LEU A 134 -7.07 12.73 -12.55
N ASP A 135 -6.53 12.35 -13.70
CA ASP A 135 -7.16 12.65 -15.00
C ASP A 135 -8.44 11.84 -15.17
N ASP A 136 -8.43 10.57 -14.84
CA ASP A 136 -9.62 9.72 -14.76
C ASP A 136 -9.86 9.25 -13.31
N PRO A 137 -10.80 9.89 -12.57
CA PRO A 137 -11.10 9.55 -11.19
C PRO A 137 -12.05 8.35 -11.04
N THR A 138 -12.39 7.65 -12.11
CA THR A 138 -13.37 6.56 -12.10
C THR A 138 -13.00 5.46 -11.12
N GLY A 139 -13.96 5.04 -10.29
CA GLY A 139 -13.80 3.96 -9.31
C GLY A 139 -13.34 4.40 -7.91
N TYR A 140 -12.95 5.67 -7.75
CA TYR A 140 -12.50 6.20 -6.45
C TYR A 140 -13.59 7.02 -5.74
N GLY A 141 -13.49 7.16 -4.43
CA GLY A 141 -14.25 8.13 -3.66
C GLY A 141 -13.83 9.56 -3.99
N ARG A 142 -14.81 10.45 -4.21
CA ARG A 142 -14.58 11.87 -4.52
C ARG A 142 -14.46 12.69 -3.26
N VAL A 143 -13.47 13.54 -3.21
CA VAL A 143 -13.27 14.50 -2.11
C VAL A 143 -14.03 15.78 -2.44
N VAL A 144 -15.11 16.02 -1.71
CA VAL A 144 -15.94 17.21 -1.90
C VAL A 144 -15.41 18.33 -1.02
N ARG A 145 -15.24 19.50 -1.61
CA ARG A 145 -14.85 20.73 -0.91
C ARG A 145 -15.93 21.80 -1.02
N ASP A 146 -16.02 22.67 -0.04
CA ASP A 146 -16.90 23.85 -0.10
C ASP A 146 -16.25 25.02 -0.91
N GLU A 147 -16.96 26.13 -1.03
CA GLU A 147 -16.52 27.32 -1.75
C GLU A 147 -15.22 27.94 -1.18
N LYS A 148 -14.86 27.62 0.05
CA LYS A 148 -13.61 28.05 0.71
C LYS A 148 -12.47 27.07 0.51
N GLY A 149 -12.71 25.94 -0.22
CA GLY A 149 -11.76 24.87 -0.40
C GLY A 149 -11.63 23.92 0.81
N GLU A 150 -12.49 24.08 1.82
CA GLU A 150 -12.47 23.19 3.00
C GLU A 150 -13.13 21.84 2.69
N PHE A 151 -12.59 20.77 3.27
CA PHE A 151 -13.15 19.43 3.13
C PHE A 151 -14.60 19.36 3.65
N VAL A 152 -15.49 18.77 2.87
CA VAL A 152 -16.89 18.53 3.23
C VAL A 152 -17.15 17.07 3.55
N GLU A 153 -16.95 16.21 2.58
CA GLU A 153 -17.21 14.76 2.69
C GLU A 153 -16.48 13.99 1.60
N ILE A 154 -16.48 12.67 1.71
CA ILE A 154 -16.09 11.74 0.65
C ILE A 154 -17.35 11.06 0.15
N ILE A 155 -17.55 11.06 -1.16
CA ILE A 155 -18.67 10.37 -1.82
C ILE A 155 -18.14 9.22 -2.65
N GLU A 156 -18.58 8.02 -2.36
CA GLU A 156 -18.21 6.83 -3.12
C GLU A 156 -18.72 6.91 -4.57
N GLN A 157 -17.95 6.39 -5.53
CA GLN A 157 -18.28 6.42 -6.98
C GLN A 157 -19.73 6.01 -7.27
N ILE A 158 -20.24 4.99 -6.58
CA ILE A 158 -21.58 4.43 -6.83
C ILE A 158 -22.69 5.37 -6.33
N ASP A 159 -22.41 6.18 -5.31
CA ASP A 159 -23.35 7.09 -4.67
C ASP A 159 -23.28 8.51 -5.23
N ALA A 160 -22.21 8.83 -5.99
CA ALA A 160 -21.97 10.14 -6.58
C ALA A 160 -23.00 10.50 -7.67
N THR A 161 -23.45 11.76 -7.65
CA THR A 161 -24.23 12.38 -8.75
C THR A 161 -23.34 12.57 -9.99
N PRO A 162 -23.92 12.80 -11.19
CA PRO A 162 -23.13 13.11 -12.38
C PRO A 162 -22.15 14.26 -12.17
N ALA A 163 -22.56 15.37 -11.56
CA ALA A 163 -21.70 16.50 -11.28
C ALA A 163 -20.56 16.16 -10.29
N GLN A 164 -20.83 15.35 -9.28
CA GLN A 164 -19.80 14.92 -8.33
C GLN A 164 -18.79 13.95 -8.95
N ARG A 165 -19.16 13.20 -9.98
CA ARG A 165 -18.25 12.31 -10.71
C ARG A 165 -17.17 13.06 -11.48
N GLU A 166 -17.41 14.32 -11.84
CA GLU A 166 -16.44 15.20 -12.50
C GLU A 166 -15.34 15.72 -11.56
N ILE A 167 -15.51 15.55 -10.23
CA ILE A 167 -14.48 15.90 -9.27
C ILE A 167 -13.27 14.99 -9.46
N ARG A 168 -12.11 15.60 -9.72
CA ARG A 168 -10.85 14.90 -9.99
C ARG A 168 -10.06 14.57 -8.72
N GLU A 169 -10.34 15.26 -7.60
CA GLU A 169 -9.71 14.94 -6.32
C GLU A 169 -10.34 13.69 -5.73
N VAL A 170 -9.48 12.68 -5.50
CA VAL A 170 -9.89 11.36 -5.04
C VAL A 170 -9.24 11.00 -3.73
N PHE A 171 -9.86 10.04 -3.05
CA PHE A 171 -9.37 9.50 -1.79
C PHE A 171 -8.90 8.04 -1.97
N PRO A 172 -7.59 7.76 -1.94
CA PRO A 172 -7.03 6.42 -2.12
C PRO A 172 -7.01 5.57 -0.83
N SER A 173 -7.84 5.90 0.17
CA SER A 173 -7.97 5.18 1.45
C SER A 173 -6.75 5.27 2.36
N TYR A 174 -6.09 6.43 2.41
CA TYR A 174 -4.99 6.72 3.34
C TYR A 174 -5.47 7.64 4.46
N TYR A 175 -5.84 7.02 5.59
CA TYR A 175 -6.37 7.69 6.77
C TYR A 175 -5.28 7.91 7.81
N CYS A 176 -5.34 9.05 8.52
CA CYS A 176 -4.67 9.30 9.79
C CYS A 176 -5.68 9.89 10.77
N VAL A 177 -5.96 9.20 11.87
CA VAL A 177 -7.05 9.59 12.78
C VAL A 177 -6.56 9.45 14.22
N ARG A 178 -6.87 10.42 15.06
CA ARG A 178 -6.63 10.28 16.49
C ARG A 178 -7.49 9.17 17.07
N THR A 179 -6.93 8.30 17.91
CA THR A 179 -7.61 7.09 18.38
C THR A 179 -9.00 7.38 18.98
N GLU A 180 -9.12 8.40 19.84
CA GLU A 180 -10.39 8.75 20.48
C GLU A 180 -11.45 9.23 19.48
N ASP A 181 -11.03 9.98 18.47
CA ASP A 181 -11.89 10.49 17.40
C ASP A 181 -12.28 9.36 16.44
N LEU A 182 -11.38 8.40 16.17
CA LEU A 182 -11.71 7.20 15.40
C LEU A 182 -12.81 6.39 16.09
N LEU A 183 -12.67 6.11 17.39
CA LEU A 183 -13.68 5.39 18.16
C LEU A 183 -15.03 6.12 18.15
N LEU A 184 -15.03 7.45 18.28
CA LEU A 184 -16.23 8.28 18.16
C LEU A 184 -16.88 8.13 16.77
N GLY A 185 -16.09 8.25 15.70
CA GLY A 185 -16.59 8.13 14.32
C GLY A 185 -17.15 6.75 14.03
N LEU A 186 -16.42 5.69 14.41
CA LEU A 186 -16.84 4.30 14.22
C LEU A 186 -18.17 3.99 14.92
N SER A 187 -18.42 4.54 16.09
CA SER A 187 -19.68 4.33 16.84
C SER A 187 -20.92 4.87 16.11
N LYS A 188 -20.74 5.82 15.19
CA LYS A 188 -21.81 6.49 14.45
C LYS A 188 -22.07 5.94 13.05
N LEU A 189 -21.24 5.00 12.57
CA LEU A 189 -21.38 4.44 11.24
C LEU A 189 -22.72 3.70 11.07
N LYS A 190 -23.32 3.89 9.92
CA LYS A 190 -24.54 3.21 9.47
C LYS A 190 -24.24 2.48 8.15
N ASN A 191 -25.17 1.62 7.73
CA ASN A 191 -25.10 0.89 6.46
C ASN A 191 -26.30 1.22 5.56
N ASP A 192 -26.81 2.44 5.65
CA ASP A 192 -27.96 2.95 4.89
C ASP A 192 -27.56 3.52 3.50
N ASN A 193 -26.61 2.88 2.83
CA ASN A 193 -26.13 3.21 1.50
C ASN A 193 -26.50 2.13 0.47
N LYS A 194 -26.20 2.36 -0.82
CA LYS A 194 -26.58 1.46 -1.92
C LYS A 194 -26.02 0.04 -1.81
N LYS A 195 -24.87 -0.14 -1.11
CA LYS A 195 -24.26 -1.45 -0.88
C LYS A 195 -24.73 -2.13 0.41
N GLY A 196 -25.36 -1.40 1.33
CA GLY A 196 -25.68 -1.90 2.66
C GLY A 196 -24.44 -2.15 3.54
N GLU A 197 -23.32 -1.48 3.25
CA GLU A 197 -22.04 -1.65 3.93
C GLU A 197 -21.75 -0.48 4.89
N TYR A 198 -20.99 -0.73 5.95
CA TYR A 198 -20.44 0.31 6.79
C TYR A 198 -19.21 0.93 6.09
N TYR A 199 -19.34 2.15 5.57
CA TYR A 199 -18.24 2.86 4.93
C TYR A 199 -17.34 3.52 5.96
N LEU A 200 -16.04 3.23 5.92
CA LEU A 200 -15.07 3.90 6.80
C LEU A 200 -14.93 5.40 6.47
N THR A 201 -15.15 5.77 5.22
CA THR A 201 -15.14 7.16 4.75
C THR A 201 -16.14 8.06 5.45
N ASP A 202 -17.24 7.51 5.96
CA ASP A 202 -18.25 8.26 6.72
C ASP A 202 -17.73 8.80 8.06
N VAL A 203 -16.65 8.23 8.61
CA VAL A 203 -16.01 8.72 9.84
C VAL A 203 -15.65 10.19 9.70
N TYR A 204 -15.12 10.61 8.56
CA TYR A 204 -14.74 12.00 8.31
C TYR A 204 -15.94 12.96 8.39
N GLY A 205 -17.05 12.59 7.73
CA GLY A 205 -18.28 13.35 7.77
C GLY A 205 -18.89 13.44 9.18
N HIS A 206 -18.83 12.35 9.94
CA HIS A 206 -19.30 12.32 11.33
C HIS A 206 -18.45 13.21 12.26
N LEU A 207 -17.13 13.18 12.09
CA LEU A 207 -16.22 14.03 12.85
C LEU A 207 -16.42 15.50 12.53
N ARG A 208 -16.56 15.85 11.25
CA ARG A 208 -16.86 17.23 10.83
C ARG A 208 -18.18 17.74 11.42
N LYS A 209 -19.25 16.94 11.36
CA LYS A 209 -20.56 17.27 11.95
C LYS A 209 -20.48 17.44 13.48
N ALA A 210 -19.53 16.78 14.14
CA ALA A 210 -19.25 16.95 15.56
C ALA A 210 -18.34 18.17 15.88
N GLY A 211 -18.06 19.03 14.88
CA GLY A 211 -17.21 20.21 15.05
C GLY A 211 -15.72 19.91 15.15
N LYS A 212 -15.32 18.68 14.80
CA LYS A 212 -13.91 18.27 14.82
C LYS A 212 -13.20 18.70 13.53
N LYS A 213 -11.92 19.05 13.65
CA LYS A 213 -11.10 19.43 12.49
C LYS A 213 -10.71 18.21 11.66
N VAL A 214 -11.04 18.26 10.38
CA VAL A 214 -10.64 17.27 9.38
C VAL A 214 -9.78 17.96 8.32
N VAL A 215 -8.63 17.36 7.97
CA VAL A 215 -7.67 17.90 7.01
C VAL A 215 -7.51 16.95 5.83
N ALA A 216 -7.64 17.46 4.62
CA ALA A 216 -7.36 16.73 3.38
C ALA A 216 -6.09 17.29 2.74
N VAL A 217 -5.07 16.43 2.62
CA VAL A 217 -3.72 16.79 2.13
C VAL A 217 -3.49 16.13 0.77
N GLN A 218 -3.28 16.92 -0.25
CA GLN A 218 -2.91 16.43 -1.57
C GLN A 218 -1.44 16.00 -1.55
N ALA A 219 -1.19 14.75 -1.18
CA ALA A 219 0.15 14.20 -0.96
C ALA A 219 0.45 12.94 -1.78
N VAL A 220 -0.54 12.41 -2.52
CA VAL A 220 -0.40 11.17 -3.28
C VAL A 220 -0.25 11.51 -4.77
N SER A 221 0.76 10.93 -5.41
CA SER A 221 0.91 11.03 -6.88
C SER A 221 -0.12 10.14 -7.58
N GLU A 222 -0.46 10.48 -8.82
CA GLU A 222 -1.41 9.71 -9.63
C GLU A 222 -1.03 8.22 -9.72
N ASP A 223 0.24 7.93 -9.94
CA ASP A 223 0.73 6.54 -9.99
C ASP A 223 0.56 5.77 -8.68
N ASP A 224 0.54 6.46 -7.53
CA ASP A 224 0.54 5.83 -6.21
C ASP A 224 -0.87 5.44 -5.70
N VAL A 225 -1.93 5.84 -6.42
CA VAL A 225 -3.32 5.57 -5.98
C VAL A 225 -3.83 4.18 -6.35
N ILE A 226 -3.15 3.46 -7.26
CA ILE A 226 -3.65 2.22 -7.83
C ILE A 226 -3.74 1.12 -6.79
N GLY A 227 -4.97 0.72 -6.46
CA GLY A 227 -5.25 -0.48 -5.69
C GLY A 227 -5.43 -1.69 -6.60
N VAL A 228 -4.82 -2.81 -6.25
CA VAL A 228 -4.90 -4.06 -7.04
C VAL A 228 -6.19 -4.80 -6.73
N ASN A 229 -7.10 -4.90 -7.69
CA ASN A 229 -8.37 -5.62 -7.56
C ASN A 229 -8.53 -6.78 -8.53
N ASN A 230 -7.72 -6.80 -9.60
CA ASN A 230 -7.74 -7.82 -10.65
C ASN A 230 -6.33 -8.04 -11.20
N ARG A 231 -6.18 -9.01 -12.14
CA ARG A 231 -4.87 -9.35 -12.74
C ARG A 231 -4.29 -8.25 -13.61
N GLN A 232 -5.15 -7.44 -14.23
CA GLN A 232 -4.70 -6.31 -15.06
C GLN A 232 -4.03 -5.25 -14.19
N GLN A 233 -4.70 -4.83 -13.09
CA GLN A 233 -4.13 -3.89 -12.13
C GLN A 233 -2.87 -4.44 -11.44
N LEU A 234 -2.80 -5.76 -11.21
CA LEU A 234 -1.58 -6.40 -10.70
C LEU A 234 -0.40 -6.17 -11.65
N ALA A 235 -0.60 -6.37 -12.96
CA ALA A 235 0.44 -6.15 -13.97
C ALA A 235 0.83 -4.67 -14.13
N GLU A 236 -0.14 -3.75 -14.03
CA GLU A 236 0.11 -2.30 -14.07
C GLU A 236 0.99 -1.85 -12.89
N VAL A 237 0.65 -2.31 -11.69
CA VAL A 237 1.43 -2.00 -10.48
C VAL A 237 2.82 -2.63 -10.52
N ASP A 238 2.95 -3.85 -11.05
CA ASP A 238 4.24 -4.50 -11.25
C ASP A 238 5.14 -3.68 -12.18
N ALA A 239 4.60 -3.19 -13.29
CA ALA A 239 5.33 -2.34 -14.23
C ALA A 239 5.81 -1.02 -13.60
N ILE A 240 4.96 -0.38 -12.77
CA ILE A 240 5.33 0.84 -12.03
C ILE A 240 6.47 0.55 -11.06
N LEU A 241 6.39 -0.54 -10.30
CA LEU A 241 7.45 -0.91 -9.35
C LEU A 241 8.74 -1.31 -10.07
N GLN A 242 8.67 -2.03 -11.20
CA GLN A 242 9.83 -2.30 -12.05
C GLN A 242 10.51 -1.01 -12.50
N ALA A 243 9.74 -0.03 -12.97
CA ALA A 243 10.29 1.26 -13.38
C ALA A 243 11.02 1.98 -12.23
N ARG A 244 10.47 1.91 -11.00
CA ARG A 244 11.09 2.51 -9.80
C ARG A 244 12.37 1.80 -9.40
N ILE A 245 12.36 0.47 -9.35
CA ILE A 245 13.55 -0.34 -9.02
C ILE A 245 14.68 -0.03 -10.03
N GLN A 246 14.37 -0.08 -11.30
CA GLN A 246 15.36 0.17 -12.35
C GLN A 246 15.85 1.62 -12.35
N LYS A 247 14.99 2.60 -12.03
CA LYS A 247 15.40 4.00 -11.88
C LYS A 247 16.42 4.15 -10.75
N GLN A 248 16.16 3.57 -9.57
CA GLN A 248 17.09 3.62 -8.43
C GLN A 248 18.44 2.98 -8.76
N LEU A 249 18.42 1.84 -9.46
CA LEU A 249 19.66 1.17 -9.89
C LEU A 249 20.46 2.03 -10.89
N ARG A 250 19.79 2.67 -11.87
CA ARG A 250 20.47 3.60 -12.79
C ARG A 250 21.07 4.81 -12.05
N GLU A 251 20.35 5.36 -11.08
CA GLU A 251 20.83 6.47 -10.25
C GLU A 251 22.03 6.08 -9.37
N SER A 252 22.18 4.79 -9.05
CA SER A 252 23.36 4.25 -8.36
C SER A 252 24.54 3.83 -9.27
N GLY A 253 24.45 4.11 -10.57
CA GLY A 253 25.55 3.86 -11.52
C GLY A 253 25.46 2.53 -12.27
N VAL A 254 24.30 1.84 -12.24
CA VAL A 254 24.08 0.60 -13.00
C VAL A 254 23.56 0.90 -14.41
N THR A 255 24.14 0.28 -15.42
CA THR A 255 23.65 0.35 -16.78
C THR A 255 22.63 -0.77 -17.03
N ILE A 256 21.38 -0.43 -17.31
CA ILE A 256 20.33 -1.37 -17.73
C ILE A 256 20.04 -1.10 -19.21
N VAL A 257 20.52 -1.99 -20.10
CA VAL A 257 20.47 -1.80 -21.56
C VAL A 257 19.05 -1.77 -22.08
N SER A 258 18.17 -2.62 -21.55
CA SER A 258 16.75 -2.64 -21.91
C SER A 258 15.88 -2.92 -20.69
N GLY A 259 15.29 -1.88 -20.14
CA GLY A 259 14.43 -2.00 -18.97
C GLY A 259 13.17 -2.84 -19.22
N PHE A 260 12.60 -2.77 -20.41
CA PHE A 260 11.40 -3.56 -20.76
C PHE A 260 11.65 -5.05 -20.89
N ASN A 261 12.89 -5.43 -21.22
CA ASN A 261 13.26 -6.82 -21.46
C ASN A 261 14.14 -7.41 -20.34
N SER A 262 14.21 -6.73 -19.20
CA SER A 262 14.92 -7.23 -18.01
C SER A 262 14.00 -7.12 -16.82
N TYR A 263 13.95 -8.15 -15.98
CA TYR A 263 13.11 -8.18 -14.79
C TYR A 263 13.99 -8.27 -13.54
N ILE A 264 13.88 -7.27 -12.68
CA ILE A 264 14.67 -7.18 -11.44
C ILE A 264 13.70 -7.14 -10.28
N GLU A 265 13.71 -8.18 -9.45
CA GLU A 265 12.84 -8.24 -8.27
C GLU A 265 13.26 -7.21 -7.21
N SER A 266 12.42 -6.98 -6.22
CA SER A 266 12.69 -6.05 -5.13
C SER A 266 13.88 -6.52 -4.27
N ASP A 267 14.49 -5.58 -3.52
CA ASP A 267 15.64 -5.83 -2.63
C ASP A 267 16.87 -6.45 -3.33
N VAL A 268 17.04 -6.22 -4.61
CA VAL A 268 18.27 -6.52 -5.33
C VAL A 268 19.23 -5.34 -5.17
N SER A 269 20.47 -5.62 -4.80
CA SER A 269 21.57 -4.66 -4.81
C SER A 269 22.51 -4.96 -5.98
N ILE A 270 22.94 -3.92 -6.72
CA ILE A 270 23.85 -4.04 -7.84
C ILE A 270 24.89 -2.94 -7.69
N GLY A 271 26.17 -3.33 -7.77
CA GLY A 271 27.29 -2.41 -7.68
C GLY A 271 27.44 -1.54 -8.93
N GLN A 272 28.14 -0.40 -8.74
CA GLN A 272 28.41 0.59 -9.78
C GLN A 272 29.12 -0.05 -10.99
N ASP A 273 28.92 0.53 -12.18
CA ASP A 273 29.52 0.11 -13.45
C ASP A 273 29.14 -1.32 -13.90
N THR A 274 28.20 -1.96 -13.21
CA THR A 274 27.60 -3.22 -13.67
C THR A 274 26.64 -2.98 -14.82
N ILE A 275 26.69 -3.85 -15.85
CA ILE A 275 25.83 -3.81 -17.03
C ILE A 275 24.83 -4.96 -16.98
N VAL A 276 23.54 -4.64 -17.00
CA VAL A 276 22.45 -5.61 -17.13
C VAL A 276 21.97 -5.64 -18.60
N HIS A 277 22.23 -6.72 -19.28
CA HIS A 277 21.83 -6.95 -20.67
C HIS A 277 20.36 -7.41 -20.76
N PRO A 278 19.73 -7.29 -21.95
CA PRO A 278 18.34 -7.70 -22.16
C PRO A 278 18.08 -9.16 -21.82
N PHE A 279 16.80 -9.46 -21.49
CA PHE A 279 16.28 -10.78 -21.14
C PHE A 279 16.94 -11.41 -19.92
N SER A 280 17.40 -10.58 -18.98
CA SER A 280 17.93 -11.03 -17.71
C SER A 280 16.84 -11.00 -16.63
N PHE A 281 16.81 -12.03 -15.79
CA PHE A 281 16.01 -12.11 -14.58
C PHE A 281 16.93 -12.06 -13.36
N ILE A 282 16.67 -11.16 -12.42
CA ILE A 282 17.46 -11.05 -11.18
C ILE A 282 16.50 -11.16 -10.00
N GLY A 283 16.63 -12.26 -9.25
CA GLY A 283 15.77 -12.63 -8.13
C GLY A 283 16.02 -11.78 -6.89
N ARG A 284 14.97 -11.61 -6.10
CA ARG A 284 14.95 -10.84 -4.86
C ARG A 284 16.06 -11.24 -3.88
N GLY A 285 16.60 -10.25 -3.17
CA GLY A 285 17.63 -10.46 -2.15
C GLY A 285 19.02 -10.72 -2.72
N SER A 286 19.17 -10.79 -4.06
CA SER A 286 20.48 -10.99 -4.67
C SER A 286 21.36 -9.75 -4.52
N SER A 287 22.66 -9.99 -4.31
CA SER A 287 23.71 -8.97 -4.23
C SER A 287 24.71 -9.18 -5.37
N ILE A 288 24.79 -8.23 -6.28
CA ILE A 288 25.69 -8.25 -7.43
C ILE A 288 26.77 -7.19 -7.19
N GLY A 289 28.04 -7.58 -7.30
CA GLY A 289 29.19 -6.69 -7.15
C GLY A 289 29.26 -5.61 -8.22
N ALA A 290 30.28 -4.77 -8.13
CA ALA A 290 30.58 -3.76 -9.13
C ALA A 290 31.22 -4.39 -10.40
N GLU A 291 31.22 -3.66 -11.52
CA GLU A 291 31.91 -4.01 -12.76
C GLU A 291 31.50 -5.38 -13.34
N CYS A 292 30.30 -5.87 -13.03
CA CYS A 292 29.76 -7.12 -13.53
C CYS A 292 29.08 -6.97 -14.90
N ALA A 293 29.03 -8.07 -15.67
CA ALA A 293 28.21 -8.18 -16.88
C ALA A 293 27.12 -9.26 -16.64
N ILE A 294 25.86 -8.87 -16.58
CA ILE A 294 24.73 -9.77 -16.33
C ILE A 294 23.90 -9.91 -17.59
N GLY A 295 23.89 -11.11 -18.18
CA GLY A 295 23.18 -11.42 -19.41
C GLY A 295 24.02 -11.28 -20.67
N PRO A 296 23.39 -11.38 -21.87
CA PRO A 296 21.93 -11.58 -22.05
C PRO A 296 21.47 -12.99 -21.61
N PHE A 297 20.15 -13.11 -21.37
CA PHE A 297 19.48 -14.34 -20.93
C PHE A 297 20.00 -14.92 -19.60
N ALA A 298 20.51 -14.06 -18.72
CA ALA A 298 20.93 -14.48 -17.39
C ALA A 298 19.73 -14.72 -16.48
N VAL A 299 19.77 -15.78 -15.69
CA VAL A 299 18.86 -16.01 -14.57
C VAL A 299 19.68 -16.07 -13.29
N VAL A 300 19.54 -15.03 -12.48
CA VAL A 300 20.15 -14.97 -11.15
C VAL A 300 19.04 -15.33 -10.15
N PRO A 301 19.12 -16.50 -9.49
CA PRO A 301 18.14 -16.91 -8.49
C PRO A 301 18.05 -15.93 -7.32
N ARG A 302 16.96 -16.01 -6.53
CA ARG A 302 16.79 -15.24 -5.30
C ARG A 302 17.95 -15.52 -4.32
N ASP A 303 18.32 -14.51 -3.53
CA ASP A 303 19.33 -14.58 -2.46
C ASP A 303 20.74 -15.01 -2.95
N THR A 304 21.06 -14.76 -4.24
CA THR A 304 22.34 -15.09 -4.87
C THR A 304 23.34 -13.96 -4.67
N ILE A 305 24.60 -14.33 -4.39
CA ILE A 305 25.73 -13.40 -4.36
C ILE A 305 26.57 -13.58 -5.65
N VAL A 306 26.73 -12.50 -6.40
CA VAL A 306 27.58 -12.45 -7.60
C VAL A 306 28.78 -11.56 -7.26
N PRO A 307 30.02 -12.10 -7.23
CA PRO A 307 31.22 -11.32 -6.92
C PRO A 307 31.50 -10.21 -7.94
N GLU A 308 32.22 -9.18 -7.52
CA GLU A 308 32.69 -8.09 -8.36
C GLU A 308 33.46 -8.60 -9.61
N GLY A 309 33.30 -7.91 -10.74
CA GLY A 309 33.95 -8.25 -12.03
C GLY A 309 33.43 -9.52 -12.69
N SER A 310 32.35 -10.13 -12.18
CA SER A 310 31.84 -11.39 -12.72
C SER A 310 31.08 -11.19 -14.04
N SER A 311 31.14 -12.20 -14.92
CA SER A 311 30.29 -12.31 -16.10
C SER A 311 29.32 -13.48 -15.94
N VAL A 312 28.03 -13.21 -16.04
CA VAL A 312 26.93 -14.17 -15.84
C VAL A 312 26.14 -14.30 -17.14
N VAL A 313 26.13 -15.49 -17.75
CA VAL A 313 25.31 -15.80 -18.91
C VAL A 313 24.58 -17.13 -18.64
N GLY A 314 23.26 -17.15 -18.91
CA GLY A 314 22.43 -18.32 -18.61
C GLY A 314 22.09 -18.42 -17.12
N ASN A 315 21.89 -19.62 -16.61
CA ASN A 315 21.52 -19.85 -15.20
C ASN A 315 22.76 -19.78 -14.31
N VAL A 316 22.69 -18.98 -13.25
CA VAL A 316 23.62 -19.10 -12.12
C VAL A 316 23.18 -20.29 -11.28
N GLU A 317 24.03 -21.33 -11.21
CA GLU A 317 23.79 -22.35 -10.18
C GLU A 317 23.89 -21.69 -8.81
N SER A 318 22.88 -21.88 -7.95
CA SER A 318 22.94 -21.37 -6.59
C SER A 318 24.21 -21.89 -5.93
N VAL A 319 25.16 -20.99 -5.64
CA VAL A 319 26.32 -21.34 -4.81
C VAL A 319 25.76 -21.67 -3.45
N GLY A 320 25.68 -22.95 -3.15
CA GLY A 320 25.20 -23.44 -1.86
C GLY A 320 26.00 -22.75 -0.76
N SER A 321 25.27 -22.17 0.19
CA SER A 321 25.88 -21.66 1.42
C SER A 321 26.64 -22.80 2.09
N CYS A 322 27.96 -22.70 2.14
CA CYS A 322 28.80 -23.48 3.03
C CYS A 322 28.54 -23.13 4.49
#